data_eca532c2dfaf8de1f0fb91dba41ae7e7
#
_entry.id   eca532c2dfaf8de1f0fb91dba41ae7e7
#
_cell.length_a   1.000
_cell.length_b   1.000
_cell.length_c   1.000
_cell.angle_alpha   90.00
_cell.angle_beta   90.00
_cell.angle_gamma   90.00
#
_symmetry.space_group_name_H-M   'P 1'
#
loop_
_entity.id
_entity.type
_entity.pdbx_description
1 polymer ?
#
loop_
_entity_poly.entity_id
_entity_poly.type
_entity_poly.pdbx_seq_one_letter_code
_entity_poly.pdbx_strand_id
1 'polypeptide(L)'
;MDFIRMIDYIRPRFFIMENVKGIMSAPLKHMPLAERDKNDPKQHLGTVLDVILSEFNKLGYKTVYGILDAVNYGVPQFRERFVLIGSRDNEDIFLPFPTHFQMHQDSQYRWRTLNDTIRDLENNCGECAAFSKDRLAYLRLVPEGGNWRDLPEDIREEAMGGAYSSGGGKVGFYRRLSYSQPSPTLVTSPVQKATMMCHPTQDRPLSIREYARIQQFPDDWRFIGTSVAKYRQIGNAVPVGLALALGNAVLSVADQSAEIRTKRFRGTDIHQKLKQAIEIGGNYYANK
;
A
#
# COMPACT_ATOMS: atom_id res chain seq x y z
N MET A 1 -3.13 -20.10 -8.57
CA MET A 1 -2.69 -20.59 -9.93
C MET A 1 -3.50 -20.02 -11.09
N ASP A 2 -4.71 -19.49 -10.88
CA ASP A 2 -5.56 -19.00 -11.97
C ASP A 2 -4.95 -17.85 -12.76
N PHE A 3 -4.24 -16.92 -12.10
CA PHE A 3 -3.55 -15.81 -12.79
C PHE A 3 -2.52 -16.35 -13.83
N ILE A 4 -1.71 -17.35 -13.46
CA ILE A 4 -0.73 -17.95 -14.37
C ILE A 4 -1.43 -18.62 -15.55
N ARG A 5 -2.54 -19.34 -15.31
CA ARG A 5 -3.36 -19.96 -16.39
C ARG A 5 -3.92 -18.91 -17.34
N MET A 6 -4.37 -17.76 -16.82
CA MET A 6 -4.83 -16.66 -17.67
C MET A 6 -3.70 -16.07 -18.53
N ILE A 7 -2.51 -15.87 -17.94
CA ILE A 7 -1.33 -15.38 -18.68
C ILE A 7 -0.93 -16.39 -19.78
N ASP A 8 -0.94 -17.68 -19.49
CA ASP A 8 -0.64 -18.73 -20.47
C ASP A 8 -1.65 -18.73 -21.63
N TYR A 9 -2.94 -18.59 -21.32
CA TYR A 9 -4.00 -18.58 -22.33
C TYR A 9 -4.01 -17.30 -23.19
N ILE A 10 -3.90 -16.12 -22.57
CA ILE A 10 -3.99 -14.81 -23.25
C ILE A 10 -2.67 -14.45 -23.95
N ARG A 11 -1.52 -14.89 -23.39
CA ARG A 11 -0.18 -14.57 -23.88
C ARG A 11 0.05 -13.06 -24.08
N PRO A 12 -0.30 -12.20 -23.08
CA PRO A 12 -0.13 -10.76 -23.22
C PRO A 12 1.34 -10.39 -23.40
N ARG A 13 1.63 -9.28 -24.09
CA ARG A 13 3.01 -8.79 -24.24
C ARG A 13 3.58 -8.40 -22.88
N PHE A 14 2.81 -7.70 -22.05
CA PHE A 14 3.15 -7.36 -20.68
C PHE A 14 2.04 -7.77 -19.73
N PHE A 15 2.42 -8.04 -18.48
CA PHE A 15 1.47 -8.16 -17.38
C PHE A 15 2.04 -7.54 -16.10
N ILE A 16 1.15 -7.11 -15.22
CA ILE A 16 1.47 -6.64 -13.87
C ILE A 16 0.73 -7.54 -12.88
N MET A 17 1.45 -8.09 -11.91
CA MET A 17 0.91 -8.82 -10.77
C MET A 17 1.18 -8.03 -9.50
N GLU A 18 0.12 -7.71 -8.76
CA GLU A 18 0.21 -7.08 -7.43
C GLU A 18 -0.24 -8.04 -6.35
N ASN A 19 0.44 -7.97 -5.19
CA ASN A 19 0.04 -8.73 -4.01
C ASN A 19 0.54 -8.04 -2.73
N VAL A 20 0.13 -8.55 -1.58
CA VAL A 20 0.71 -8.14 -0.30
C VAL A 20 2.15 -8.64 -0.19
N LYS A 21 3.00 -7.91 0.56
CA LYS A 21 4.42 -8.28 0.72
C LYS A 21 4.64 -9.68 1.31
N GLY A 22 3.65 -10.22 2.02
CA GLY A 22 3.70 -11.56 2.60
C GLY A 22 3.95 -12.67 1.58
N ILE A 23 3.67 -12.46 0.30
CA ILE A 23 3.95 -13.43 -0.77
C ILE A 23 5.44 -13.79 -0.86
N MET A 24 6.34 -12.86 -0.53
CA MET A 24 7.79 -13.08 -0.55
C MET A 24 8.26 -14.09 0.51
N SER A 25 7.49 -14.27 1.58
CA SER A 25 7.81 -15.21 2.64
C SER A 25 6.79 -16.36 2.76
N ALA A 26 5.81 -16.41 1.87
CA ALA A 26 4.77 -17.43 1.91
C ALA A 26 5.33 -18.82 1.56
N PRO A 27 5.14 -19.85 2.40
CA PRO A 27 5.45 -21.24 2.06
C PRO A 27 4.31 -21.86 1.24
N LEU A 28 4.62 -22.80 0.37
CA LEU A 28 3.61 -23.56 -0.39
C LEU A 28 2.68 -24.34 0.53
N LYS A 29 3.21 -24.86 1.63
CA LYS A 29 2.43 -25.52 2.69
C LYS A 29 2.56 -24.69 3.96
N HIS A 30 1.47 -24.01 4.34
CA HIS A 30 1.44 -23.25 5.57
C HIS A 30 1.36 -24.17 6.78
N MET A 31 2.33 -24.04 7.69
CA MET A 31 2.36 -24.71 9.00
C MET A 31 2.73 -23.68 10.07
N PRO A 32 2.18 -23.79 11.31
CA PRO A 32 2.65 -23.00 12.44
C PRO A 32 4.17 -23.17 12.62
N LEU A 33 4.85 -22.12 13.06
CA LEU A 33 6.32 -22.14 13.23
C LEU A 33 6.81 -23.30 14.10
N ALA A 34 6.06 -23.63 15.17
CA ALA A 34 6.38 -24.71 16.08
C ALA A 34 6.23 -26.12 15.47
N GLU A 35 5.44 -26.27 14.41
CA GLU A 35 5.14 -27.55 13.75
C GLU A 35 5.84 -27.69 12.39
N ARG A 36 6.65 -26.69 12.01
CA ARG A 36 7.29 -26.64 10.69
C ARG A 36 8.42 -27.66 10.60
N ASP A 37 8.31 -28.55 9.62
CA ASP A 37 9.40 -29.44 9.24
C ASP A 37 10.41 -28.72 8.35
N LYS A 38 11.63 -28.53 8.84
CA LYS A 38 12.71 -27.86 8.11
C LYS A 38 13.20 -28.67 6.90
N ASN A 39 12.91 -29.97 6.86
CA ASN A 39 13.31 -30.85 5.76
C ASN A 39 12.24 -30.93 4.66
N ASP A 40 11.01 -30.42 4.88
CA ASP A 40 9.99 -30.36 3.84
C ASP A 40 10.15 -29.05 3.02
N PRO A 41 10.66 -29.11 1.77
CA PRO A 41 10.89 -27.92 0.95
C PRO A 41 9.63 -27.06 0.75
N LYS A 42 8.43 -27.66 0.78
CA LYS A 42 7.16 -26.94 0.62
C LYS A 42 6.81 -26.04 1.81
N GLN A 43 7.48 -26.25 2.95
CA GLN A 43 7.32 -25.44 4.16
C GLN A 43 8.37 -24.33 4.29
N HIS A 44 9.34 -24.26 3.37
CA HIS A 44 10.34 -23.22 3.37
C HIS A 44 9.70 -21.87 3.01
N LEU A 45 10.19 -20.80 3.65
CA LEU A 45 9.76 -19.45 3.36
C LEU A 45 10.14 -19.07 1.92
N GLY A 46 9.23 -18.35 1.24
CA GLY A 46 9.45 -17.87 -0.12
C GLY A 46 9.12 -18.85 -1.24
N THR A 47 8.84 -20.11 -0.93
CA THR A 47 8.61 -21.14 -1.95
C THR A 47 7.41 -20.86 -2.86
N VAL A 48 6.43 -20.08 -2.43
CA VAL A 48 5.32 -19.62 -3.30
C VAL A 48 5.86 -18.72 -4.40
N LEU A 49 6.73 -17.76 -4.06
CA LEU A 49 7.32 -16.85 -5.04
C LEU A 49 8.22 -17.60 -6.02
N ASP A 50 9.04 -18.54 -5.54
CA ASP A 50 9.91 -19.35 -6.39
C ASP A 50 9.11 -20.14 -7.44
N VAL A 51 7.98 -20.73 -7.04
CA VAL A 51 7.08 -21.41 -7.98
C VAL A 51 6.48 -20.44 -8.99
N ILE A 52 6.01 -19.27 -8.56
CA ILE A 52 5.44 -18.25 -9.46
C ILE A 52 6.47 -17.82 -10.50
N LEU A 53 7.69 -17.50 -10.09
CA LEU A 53 8.78 -17.10 -10.98
C LEU A 53 9.16 -18.21 -11.94
N SER A 54 9.26 -19.46 -11.45
CA SER A 54 9.54 -20.64 -12.28
C SER A 54 8.47 -20.84 -13.36
N GLU A 55 7.20 -20.72 -13.01
CA GLU A 55 6.10 -20.88 -13.98
C GLU A 55 6.13 -19.78 -15.05
N PHE A 56 6.33 -18.52 -14.69
CA PHE A 56 6.48 -17.44 -15.70
C PHE A 56 7.70 -17.63 -16.59
N ASN A 57 8.82 -18.11 -16.03
CA ASN A 57 10.00 -18.43 -16.82
C ASN A 57 9.73 -19.57 -17.83
N LYS A 58 9.03 -20.64 -17.41
CA LYS A 58 8.60 -21.74 -18.31
C LYS A 58 7.70 -21.23 -19.45
N LEU A 59 6.87 -20.23 -19.17
CA LEU A 59 6.05 -19.57 -20.17
C LEU A 59 6.84 -18.60 -21.08
N GLY A 60 8.13 -18.43 -20.85
CA GLY A 60 9.01 -17.57 -21.64
C GLY A 60 8.93 -16.09 -21.29
N TYR A 61 8.40 -15.73 -20.11
CA TYR A 61 8.36 -14.34 -19.64
C TYR A 61 9.63 -13.97 -18.88
N LYS A 62 10.26 -12.86 -19.27
CA LYS A 62 11.21 -12.13 -18.44
C LYS A 62 10.45 -11.40 -17.35
N THR A 63 10.89 -11.47 -16.10
CA THR A 63 10.19 -10.84 -14.97
C THR A 63 11.11 -9.94 -14.16
N VAL A 64 10.55 -8.85 -13.62
CA VAL A 64 11.16 -8.01 -12.59
C VAL A 64 10.15 -7.84 -11.45
N TYR A 65 10.61 -7.88 -10.21
CA TYR A 65 9.72 -7.77 -9.05
C TYR A 65 10.39 -7.07 -7.88
N GLY A 66 9.56 -6.57 -6.95
CA GLY A 66 10.03 -5.95 -5.72
C GLY A 66 8.89 -5.48 -4.83
N ILE A 67 9.25 -4.87 -3.70
CA ILE A 67 8.29 -4.21 -2.80
C ILE A 67 8.30 -2.72 -3.11
N LEU A 68 7.12 -2.16 -3.39
CA LEU A 68 6.92 -0.73 -3.58
C LEU A 68 6.03 -0.19 -2.47
N ASP A 69 6.39 0.96 -1.90
CA ASP A 69 5.53 1.66 -0.96
C ASP A 69 4.80 2.80 -1.69
N ALA A 70 3.47 2.78 -1.65
CA ALA A 70 2.61 3.73 -2.35
C ALA A 70 2.91 5.19 -2.00
N VAL A 71 3.36 5.48 -0.79
CA VAL A 71 3.73 6.83 -0.35
C VAL A 71 4.80 7.46 -1.24
N ASN A 72 5.71 6.66 -1.79
CA ASN A 72 6.77 7.10 -2.68
C ASN A 72 6.28 7.46 -4.09
N TYR A 73 4.99 7.29 -4.36
CA TYR A 73 4.32 7.60 -5.64
C TYR A 73 3.21 8.65 -5.47
N GLY A 74 3.30 9.46 -4.40
CA GLY A 74 2.38 10.55 -4.12
C GLY A 74 1.05 10.13 -3.52
N VAL A 75 0.91 8.88 -3.10
CA VAL A 75 -0.24 8.40 -2.35
C VAL A 75 -0.09 8.81 -0.88
N PRO A 76 -1.07 9.44 -0.23
CA PRO A 76 -1.00 9.85 1.17
C PRO A 76 -1.18 8.67 2.13
N GLN A 77 -0.48 7.55 1.86
CA GLN A 77 -0.63 6.29 2.59
C GLN A 77 0.63 5.44 2.53
N PHE A 78 1.09 4.97 3.67
CA PHE A 78 2.06 3.89 3.78
C PHE A 78 1.38 2.56 3.40
N ARG A 79 1.72 2.03 2.23
CA ARG A 79 1.14 0.79 1.71
C ARG A 79 2.15 0.04 0.87
N GLU A 80 2.88 -0.85 1.51
CA GLU A 80 3.83 -1.73 0.83
C GLU A 80 3.09 -2.82 0.04
N ARG A 81 3.47 -2.98 -1.21
CA ARG A 81 2.94 -4.00 -2.11
C ARG A 81 4.05 -4.70 -2.86
N PHE A 82 3.94 -6.01 -2.92
CA PHE A 82 4.70 -6.79 -3.87
C PHE A 82 4.17 -6.53 -5.28
N VAL A 83 5.07 -6.22 -6.19
CA VAL A 83 4.76 -6.01 -7.59
C VAL A 83 5.69 -6.86 -8.43
N LEU A 84 5.15 -7.50 -9.46
CA LEU A 84 5.89 -8.21 -10.47
C LEU A 84 5.40 -7.75 -11.85
N ILE A 85 6.33 -7.36 -12.72
CA ILE A 85 6.07 -7.03 -14.12
C ILE A 85 6.70 -8.13 -14.97
N GLY A 86 5.96 -8.64 -15.95
CA GLY A 86 6.44 -9.62 -16.91
C GLY A 86 6.40 -9.09 -18.34
N SER A 87 7.44 -9.41 -19.11
CA SER A 87 7.53 -9.16 -20.55
C SER A 87 7.68 -10.49 -21.30
N ARG A 88 6.85 -10.71 -22.32
CA ARG A 88 6.90 -11.89 -23.20
C ARG A 88 8.04 -11.77 -24.22
N ASP A 89 8.31 -10.60 -24.71
CA ASP A 89 9.18 -10.35 -25.84
C ASP A 89 10.61 -9.94 -25.40
N ASN A 90 10.98 -10.30 -24.13
CA ASN A 90 12.30 -10.11 -23.52
C ASN A 90 12.77 -8.65 -23.42
N GLU A 91 11.84 -7.69 -23.37
CA GLU A 91 12.18 -6.28 -23.20
C GLU A 91 12.84 -6.01 -21.83
N ASP A 92 13.60 -4.91 -21.76
CA ASP A 92 14.24 -4.45 -20.52
C ASP A 92 13.25 -3.71 -19.64
N ILE A 93 12.40 -4.49 -18.95
CA ILE A 93 11.43 -4.01 -17.98
C ILE A 93 12.10 -3.62 -16.66
N PHE A 94 11.53 -2.64 -15.97
CA PHE A 94 12.00 -2.17 -14.67
C PHE A 94 10.84 -1.78 -13.76
N LEU A 95 11.09 -1.75 -12.46
CA LEU A 95 10.14 -1.19 -11.50
C LEU A 95 10.21 0.34 -11.52
N PRO A 96 9.07 1.04 -11.36
CA PRO A 96 9.05 2.51 -11.38
C PRO A 96 9.91 3.09 -10.27
N PHE A 97 10.64 4.16 -10.58
CA PHE A 97 11.39 4.92 -9.58
C PHE A 97 10.45 5.73 -8.68
N PRO A 98 10.79 5.92 -7.39
CA PRO A 98 10.07 6.83 -6.52
C PRO A 98 9.99 8.25 -7.09
N THR A 99 8.84 8.89 -6.92
CA THR A 99 8.59 10.28 -7.34
C THR A 99 8.40 11.21 -6.15
N HIS A 100 8.15 10.66 -4.94
CA HIS A 100 7.92 11.42 -3.72
C HIS A 100 8.79 10.88 -2.58
N PHE A 101 9.20 11.77 -1.69
CA PHE A 101 10.17 11.50 -0.64
C PHE A 101 9.73 12.11 0.68
N GLN A 102 10.15 11.53 1.80
CA GLN A 102 9.84 12.06 3.13
C GLN A 102 10.32 13.50 3.31
N MET A 103 11.52 13.78 2.83
CA MET A 103 12.12 15.12 2.84
C MET A 103 12.59 15.47 1.44
N HIS A 104 12.14 16.61 0.93
CA HIS A 104 12.57 17.16 -0.35
C HIS A 104 12.49 18.69 -0.27
N GLN A 105 13.39 19.42 -0.95
CA GLN A 105 13.36 20.89 -0.97
C GLN A 105 12.08 21.43 -1.60
N ASP A 106 11.71 20.84 -2.73
CA ASP A 106 10.47 21.18 -3.41
C ASP A 106 9.30 20.39 -2.80
N SER A 107 8.28 21.11 -2.35
CA SER A 107 7.11 20.54 -1.69
C SER A 107 6.30 19.59 -2.58
N GLN A 108 6.33 19.78 -3.90
CA GLN A 108 5.60 18.91 -4.84
C GLN A 108 6.11 17.45 -4.84
N TYR A 109 7.36 17.22 -4.43
CA TYR A 109 7.97 15.89 -4.31
C TYR A 109 8.02 15.36 -2.88
N ARG A 110 7.43 16.04 -1.92
CA ARG A 110 7.27 15.51 -0.56
C ARG A 110 6.12 14.52 -0.49
N TRP A 111 6.23 13.59 0.44
CA TRP A 111 5.11 12.74 0.78
C TRP A 111 3.87 13.57 1.10
N ARG A 112 2.75 13.18 0.53
CA ARG A 112 1.47 13.81 0.81
C ARG A 112 0.95 13.32 2.15
N THR A 113 0.44 14.25 2.95
CA THR A 113 -0.10 14.00 4.28
C THR A 113 -1.63 13.93 4.27
N LEU A 114 -2.23 13.56 5.38
CA LEU A 114 -3.68 13.64 5.53
C LEU A 114 -4.18 15.10 5.46
N ASN A 115 -3.38 16.06 5.93
CA ASN A 115 -3.72 17.49 5.77
C ASN A 115 -3.92 17.88 4.30
N ASP A 116 -3.04 17.41 3.42
CA ASP A 116 -3.09 17.71 2.00
C ASP A 116 -4.27 17.04 1.28
N THR A 117 -4.92 16.06 1.93
CA THR A 117 -5.83 15.13 1.25
C THR A 117 -7.26 15.21 1.74
N ILE A 118 -7.47 15.35 3.05
CA ILE A 118 -8.81 15.22 3.66
C ILE A 118 -9.19 16.41 4.56
N ARG A 119 -8.31 17.40 4.75
CA ARG A 119 -8.58 18.53 5.65
C ARG A 119 -9.84 19.31 5.29
N ASP A 120 -10.07 19.52 4.01
CA ASP A 120 -11.24 20.21 3.47
C ASP A 120 -12.56 19.45 3.67
N LEU A 121 -12.50 18.14 3.95
CA LEU A 121 -13.66 17.29 4.24
C LEU A 121 -14.11 17.33 5.70
N GLU A 122 -13.38 17.98 6.58
CA GLU A 122 -13.61 17.96 8.05
C GLU A 122 -15.06 18.33 8.42
N ASN A 123 -15.63 19.32 7.73
CA ASN A 123 -16.99 19.81 7.97
C ASN A 123 -18.08 19.15 7.08
N ASN A 124 -17.67 18.36 6.07
CA ASN A 124 -18.60 17.69 5.15
C ASN A 124 -18.02 16.35 4.67
N CYS A 125 -17.79 15.46 5.61
CA CYS A 125 -17.16 14.18 5.34
C CYS A 125 -18.07 13.13 4.66
N GLY A 126 -19.39 13.34 4.69
CA GLY A 126 -20.37 12.39 4.16
C GLY A 126 -20.56 11.14 5.04
N GLU A 127 -20.84 10.02 4.39
CA GLU A 127 -21.15 8.74 5.06
C GLU A 127 -19.90 8.16 5.77
N CYS A 128 -20.06 7.80 7.05
CA CYS A 128 -19.01 7.13 7.82
C CYS A 128 -19.58 5.99 8.71
N ALA A 129 -18.72 5.03 9.04
CA ALA A 129 -19.01 4.06 10.10
C ALA A 129 -19.01 4.73 11.48
N ALA A 130 -19.45 4.01 12.51
CA ALA A 130 -19.43 4.50 13.88
C ALA A 130 -18.61 3.58 14.78
N PHE A 131 -17.89 4.14 15.75
CA PHE A 131 -17.34 3.40 16.87
C PHE A 131 -18.42 3.09 17.90
N SER A 132 -18.29 2.00 18.66
CA SER A 132 -19.13 1.77 19.84
C SER A 132 -18.88 2.83 20.89
N LYS A 133 -19.86 3.04 21.79
CA LYS A 133 -19.75 4.00 22.89
C LYS A 133 -18.51 3.76 23.75
N ASP A 134 -18.23 2.50 24.08
CA ASP A 134 -17.08 2.13 24.90
C ASP A 134 -15.75 2.49 24.22
N ARG A 135 -15.63 2.21 22.92
CA ARG A 135 -14.42 2.61 22.17
C ARG A 135 -14.23 4.11 22.09
N LEU A 136 -15.33 4.85 21.92
CA LEU A 136 -15.29 6.30 21.91
C LEU A 136 -14.82 6.89 23.23
N ALA A 137 -15.22 6.28 24.37
CA ALA A 137 -14.77 6.72 25.68
C ALA A 137 -13.22 6.73 25.76
N TYR A 138 -12.57 5.67 25.32
CA TYR A 138 -11.11 5.60 25.27
C TYR A 138 -10.50 6.49 24.18
N LEU A 139 -11.07 6.50 22.96
CA LEU A 139 -10.53 7.30 21.84
C LEU A 139 -10.50 8.81 22.14
N ARG A 140 -11.43 9.31 22.94
CA ARG A 140 -11.45 10.72 23.39
C ARG A 140 -10.25 11.12 24.25
N LEU A 141 -9.59 10.16 24.89
CA LEU A 141 -8.41 10.36 25.69
C LEU A 141 -7.11 10.29 24.88
N VAL A 142 -7.20 9.83 23.62
CA VAL A 142 -6.03 9.68 22.75
C VAL A 142 -5.85 10.95 21.93
N PRO A 143 -4.66 11.59 22.01
CA PRO A 143 -4.35 12.79 21.23
C PRO A 143 -4.19 12.48 19.73
N GLU A 144 -4.16 13.52 18.90
CA GLU A 144 -3.81 13.40 17.48
C GLU A 144 -2.46 12.68 17.30
N GLY A 145 -2.42 11.69 16.40
CA GLY A 145 -1.24 10.87 16.17
C GLY A 145 -0.99 9.76 17.20
N GLY A 146 -1.78 9.74 18.27
CA GLY A 146 -1.65 8.78 19.38
C GLY A 146 -2.33 7.42 19.13
N ASN A 147 -2.18 6.55 20.12
CA ASN A 147 -2.77 5.22 20.15
C ASN A 147 -2.99 4.76 21.60
N TRP A 148 -3.29 3.48 21.83
CA TRP A 148 -3.55 2.93 23.16
C TRP A 148 -2.48 3.22 24.21
N ARG A 149 -1.22 3.49 23.82
CA ARG A 149 -0.12 3.81 24.75
C ARG A 149 -0.24 5.19 25.35
N ASP A 150 -1.03 6.06 24.73
CA ASP A 150 -1.29 7.42 25.20
C ASP A 150 -2.50 7.48 26.14
N LEU A 151 -3.18 6.36 26.36
CA LEU A 151 -4.20 6.24 27.41
C LEU A 151 -3.54 6.33 28.80
N PRO A 152 -4.25 6.82 29.85
CA PRO A 152 -3.84 6.70 31.24
C PRO A 152 -3.48 5.24 31.59
N GLU A 153 -2.44 5.04 32.38
CA GLU A 153 -1.86 3.72 32.60
C GLU A 153 -2.84 2.75 33.28
N ASP A 154 -3.62 3.26 34.20
CA ASP A 154 -4.63 2.54 34.98
C ASP A 154 -5.77 1.94 34.15
N ILE A 155 -6.04 2.49 32.97
CA ILE A 155 -7.12 1.98 32.08
C ILE A 155 -6.60 1.22 30.84
N ARG A 156 -5.30 1.15 30.61
CA ARG A 156 -4.74 0.51 29.39
C ARG A 156 -5.08 -0.96 29.28
N GLU A 157 -4.99 -1.68 30.39
CA GLU A 157 -5.26 -3.12 30.40
C GLU A 157 -6.75 -3.39 30.11
N GLU A 158 -7.66 -2.64 30.74
CA GLU A 158 -9.08 -2.71 30.49
C GLU A 158 -9.42 -2.41 29.02
N ALA A 159 -8.90 -1.31 28.48
CA ALA A 159 -9.13 -0.88 27.10
C ALA A 159 -8.66 -1.94 26.08
N MET A 160 -7.49 -2.51 26.32
CA MET A 160 -6.87 -3.50 25.43
C MET A 160 -7.43 -4.91 25.61
N GLY A 161 -7.88 -5.26 26.83
CA GLY A 161 -8.31 -6.61 27.19
C GLY A 161 -7.22 -7.63 26.89
N GLY A 162 -7.56 -8.81 26.38
CA GLY A 162 -6.60 -9.87 26.08
C GLY A 162 -5.48 -9.50 25.10
N ALA A 163 -5.61 -8.39 24.35
CA ALA A 163 -4.54 -7.89 23.51
C ALA A 163 -3.41 -7.22 24.31
N TYR A 164 -3.64 -6.84 25.57
CA TYR A 164 -2.64 -6.16 26.39
C TYR A 164 -1.38 -7.01 26.61
N SER A 165 -1.56 -8.27 26.94
CA SER A 165 -0.48 -9.24 27.18
C SER A 165 0.03 -9.94 25.92
N SER A 166 -0.67 -9.81 24.76
CA SER A 166 -0.26 -10.46 23.52
C SER A 166 1.02 -9.84 22.93
N GLY A 167 1.79 -10.59 22.17
CA GLY A 167 2.95 -10.08 21.42
C GLY A 167 2.59 -9.09 20.30
N GLY A 168 3.60 -8.38 19.76
CA GLY A 168 3.46 -7.47 18.64
C GLY A 168 3.36 -5.99 19.00
N GLY A 169 3.46 -5.13 17.98
CA GLY A 169 3.54 -3.66 18.17
C GLY A 169 2.24 -3.00 18.61
N LYS A 170 1.08 -3.54 18.23
CA LYS A 170 -0.28 -3.11 18.64
C LYS A 170 -0.65 -1.64 18.39
N VAL A 171 0.16 -0.90 17.64
CA VAL A 171 -0.03 0.55 17.41
C VAL A 171 -1.32 0.90 16.66
N GLY A 172 -2.04 -0.08 16.15
CA GLY A 172 -3.34 0.11 15.52
C GLY A 172 -4.53 0.15 16.49
N PHE A 173 -4.33 -0.27 17.76
CA PHE A 173 -5.37 -0.19 18.77
C PHE A 173 -5.57 1.25 19.23
N TYR A 174 -6.83 1.71 19.29
CA TYR A 174 -7.17 3.08 19.65
C TYR A 174 -6.36 4.13 18.90
N ARG A 175 -6.00 3.85 17.65
CA ARG A 175 -5.20 4.76 16.85
C ARG A 175 -6.03 5.92 16.35
N ARG A 176 -5.62 7.13 16.74
CA ARG A 176 -6.06 8.40 16.15
C ARG A 176 -4.98 8.83 15.14
N LEU A 177 -5.40 9.15 13.93
CA LEU A 177 -4.49 9.55 12.86
C LEU A 177 -3.93 10.97 13.11
N SER A 178 -2.96 11.39 12.32
CA SER A 178 -2.43 12.76 12.36
C SER A 178 -2.51 13.40 10.99
N TYR A 179 -2.90 14.68 10.96
CA TYR A 179 -2.88 15.47 9.75
C TYR A 179 -1.48 15.68 9.17
N SER A 180 -0.45 15.69 10.01
CA SER A 180 0.95 15.91 9.60
C SER A 180 1.61 14.68 8.98
N GLN A 181 0.93 13.53 8.92
CA GLN A 181 1.48 12.28 8.43
C GLN A 181 0.63 11.68 7.29
N PRO A 182 1.22 10.85 6.41
CA PRO A 182 0.46 9.93 5.57
C PRO A 182 -0.36 8.96 6.42
N SER A 183 -1.47 8.47 5.89
CA SER A 183 -2.25 7.40 6.52
C SER A 183 -1.44 6.11 6.64
N PRO A 184 -1.59 5.32 7.69
CA PRO A 184 -1.24 3.90 7.64
C PRO A 184 -2.04 3.17 6.56
N THR A 185 -1.64 1.94 6.23
CA THR A 185 -2.37 1.11 5.25
C THR A 185 -3.87 1.05 5.58
N LEU A 186 -4.70 1.54 4.66
CA LEU A 186 -6.15 1.40 4.76
C LEU A 186 -6.56 -0.06 4.67
N VAL A 187 -7.35 -0.49 5.63
CA VAL A 187 -7.92 -1.83 5.69
C VAL A 187 -9.39 -1.81 5.25
N THR A 188 -10.03 -2.97 5.18
CA THR A 188 -11.42 -3.12 4.70
C THR A 188 -12.48 -2.57 5.66
N SER A 189 -12.08 -2.10 6.84
CA SER A 189 -12.98 -1.46 7.82
C SER A 189 -12.19 -0.51 8.73
N PRO A 190 -12.63 0.76 8.92
CA PRO A 190 -11.95 1.72 9.78
C PRO A 190 -12.12 1.44 11.27
N VAL A 191 -13.05 0.55 11.64
CA VAL A 191 -13.42 0.27 13.03
C VAL A 191 -12.85 -1.03 13.59
N GLN A 192 -11.97 -1.71 12.86
CA GLN A 192 -11.31 -2.92 13.36
C GLN A 192 -10.43 -2.61 14.56
N LYS A 193 -10.52 -3.46 15.61
CA LYS A 193 -9.88 -3.23 16.91
C LYS A 193 -8.35 -3.01 16.79
N ALA A 194 -7.68 -3.86 16.04
CA ALA A 194 -6.23 -3.83 15.86
C ALA A 194 -5.72 -2.85 14.78
N THR A 195 -6.61 -2.22 14.01
CA THR A 195 -6.25 -1.34 12.88
C THR A 195 -7.21 -0.16 12.77
N MET A 196 -7.58 0.44 13.91
CA MET A 196 -8.48 1.59 13.93
C MET A 196 -7.95 2.75 13.10
N MET A 197 -8.88 3.46 12.45
CA MET A 197 -8.64 4.65 11.64
C MET A 197 -9.53 5.78 12.17
N CYS A 198 -9.23 6.27 13.39
CA CYS A 198 -9.92 7.41 13.95
C CYS A 198 -9.43 8.70 13.27
N HIS A 199 -10.36 9.59 12.93
CA HIS A 199 -10.07 10.90 12.36
C HIS A 199 -9.12 11.71 13.27
N PRO A 200 -8.21 12.54 12.72
CA PRO A 200 -7.23 13.26 13.55
C PRO A 200 -7.85 14.09 14.68
N THR A 201 -8.87 14.86 14.41
CA THR A 201 -9.46 15.84 15.35
C THR A 201 -10.90 15.52 15.76
N GLN A 202 -11.56 14.57 15.09
CA GLN A 202 -12.96 14.22 15.39
C GLN A 202 -13.09 12.81 15.95
N ASP A 203 -14.08 12.62 16.82
CA ASP A 203 -14.35 11.34 17.49
C ASP A 203 -15.17 10.39 16.61
N ARG A 204 -14.66 10.11 15.43
CA ARG A 204 -15.28 9.22 14.43
C ARG A 204 -14.21 8.46 13.62
N PRO A 205 -14.58 7.34 12.98
CA PRO A 205 -13.74 6.76 11.96
C PRO A 205 -13.58 7.70 10.76
N LEU A 206 -12.55 7.48 9.95
CA LEU A 206 -12.50 8.09 8.61
C LEU A 206 -13.74 7.71 7.81
N SER A 207 -14.31 8.67 7.07
CA SER A 207 -15.47 8.48 6.21
C SER A 207 -15.10 7.70 4.94
N ILE A 208 -16.12 7.25 4.20
CA ILE A 208 -15.96 6.60 2.90
C ILE A 208 -15.25 7.54 1.92
N ARG A 209 -15.59 8.83 1.92
CA ARG A 209 -14.98 9.83 1.04
C ARG A 209 -13.51 10.09 1.40
N GLU A 210 -13.18 10.17 2.68
CA GLU A 210 -11.81 10.30 3.16
C GLU A 210 -10.98 9.06 2.78
N TYR A 211 -11.53 7.85 2.93
CA TYR A 211 -10.91 6.61 2.45
C TYR A 211 -10.64 6.64 0.95
N ALA A 212 -11.62 7.08 0.16
CA ALA A 212 -11.51 7.18 -1.29
C ALA A 212 -10.40 8.15 -1.72
N ARG A 213 -10.34 9.34 -1.09
CA ARG A 213 -9.29 10.33 -1.38
C ARG A 213 -7.90 9.85 -0.99
N ILE A 214 -7.75 9.14 0.12
CA ILE A 214 -6.47 8.55 0.55
C ILE A 214 -5.99 7.49 -0.47
N GLN A 215 -6.90 6.76 -1.12
CA GLN A 215 -6.60 5.85 -2.23
C GLN A 215 -6.53 6.56 -3.59
N GLN A 216 -6.76 7.89 -3.60
CA GLN A 216 -6.76 8.75 -4.78
C GLN A 216 -7.87 8.45 -5.80
N PHE A 217 -9.01 7.91 -5.36
CA PHE A 217 -10.20 7.89 -6.20
C PHE A 217 -10.72 9.31 -6.42
N PRO A 218 -11.20 9.64 -7.63
CA PRO A 218 -11.86 10.91 -7.89
C PRO A 218 -13.09 11.12 -7.01
N ASP A 219 -13.42 12.38 -6.68
CA ASP A 219 -14.54 12.69 -5.77
C ASP A 219 -15.92 12.32 -6.33
N ASP A 220 -16.05 12.26 -7.64
CA ASP A 220 -17.25 11.83 -8.37
C ASP A 220 -17.36 10.30 -8.53
N TRP A 221 -16.35 9.53 -8.09
CA TRP A 221 -16.39 8.07 -8.15
C TRP A 221 -17.48 7.51 -7.25
N ARG A 222 -18.34 6.67 -7.80
CA ARG A 222 -19.50 6.10 -7.10
C ARG A 222 -19.20 4.67 -6.62
N PHE A 223 -19.21 4.50 -5.30
CA PHE A 223 -19.16 3.18 -4.67
C PHE A 223 -20.59 2.69 -4.40
N ILE A 224 -20.89 1.44 -4.77
CA ILE A 224 -22.23 0.85 -4.65
C ILE A 224 -22.25 -0.16 -3.50
N GLY A 225 -23.40 -0.24 -2.83
CA GLY A 225 -23.66 -1.19 -1.75
C GLY A 225 -23.66 -0.55 -0.35
N THR A 226 -23.60 -1.39 0.67
CA THR A 226 -23.57 -0.95 2.08
C THR A 226 -22.25 -0.24 2.41
N SER A 227 -22.23 0.54 3.50
CA SER A 227 -20.99 1.17 4.02
C SER A 227 -19.85 0.17 4.13
N VAL A 228 -20.11 -1.03 4.65
CA VAL A 228 -19.11 -2.10 4.77
C VAL A 228 -18.58 -2.52 3.40
N ALA A 229 -19.46 -2.66 2.40
CA ALA A 229 -19.05 -3.00 1.04
C ALA A 229 -18.19 -1.91 0.41
N LYS A 230 -18.53 -0.63 0.61
CA LYS A 230 -17.77 0.53 0.12
C LYS A 230 -16.38 0.60 0.73
N TYR A 231 -16.23 0.48 2.06
CA TYR A 231 -14.92 0.42 2.71
C TYR A 231 -14.07 -0.75 2.20
N ARG A 232 -14.70 -1.91 1.97
CA ARG A 232 -13.99 -3.09 1.44
C ARG A 232 -13.51 -2.87 0.01
N GLN A 233 -14.32 -2.25 -0.86
CA GLN A 233 -13.91 -1.91 -2.22
C GLN A 233 -12.69 -0.99 -2.20
N ILE A 234 -12.73 0.08 -1.40
CA ILE A 234 -11.63 1.04 -1.30
C ILE A 234 -10.39 0.42 -0.66
N GLY A 235 -10.54 -0.29 0.45
CA GLY A 235 -9.42 -0.89 1.18
C GLY A 235 -8.68 -1.97 0.40
N ASN A 236 -9.37 -2.68 -0.51
CA ASN A 236 -8.78 -3.70 -1.38
C ASN A 236 -8.14 -3.12 -2.65
N ALA A 237 -8.45 -1.88 -3.00
CA ALA A 237 -7.93 -1.28 -4.23
C ALA A 237 -6.40 -1.07 -4.18
N VAL A 238 -5.79 -1.14 -5.34
CA VAL A 238 -4.44 -0.60 -5.56
C VAL A 238 -4.56 0.92 -5.64
N PRO A 239 -3.76 1.69 -4.88
CA PRO A 239 -3.81 3.15 -4.96
C PRO A 239 -3.51 3.66 -6.37
N VAL A 240 -4.27 4.66 -6.81
CA VAL A 240 -4.20 5.15 -8.19
C VAL A 240 -2.80 5.63 -8.56
N GLY A 241 -2.10 6.35 -7.68
CA GLY A 241 -0.73 6.84 -7.94
C GLY A 241 0.27 5.71 -8.14
N LEU A 242 0.17 4.62 -7.36
CA LEU A 242 1.03 3.44 -7.55
C LEU A 242 0.70 2.74 -8.88
N ALA A 243 -0.59 2.57 -9.20
CA ALA A 243 -1.02 1.96 -10.46
C ALA A 243 -0.57 2.78 -11.68
N LEU A 244 -0.64 4.11 -11.59
CA LEU A 244 -0.16 5.03 -12.64
C LEU A 244 1.37 4.89 -12.85
N ALA A 245 2.14 4.83 -11.76
CA ALA A 245 3.58 4.65 -11.85
C ALA A 245 3.94 3.32 -12.55
N LEU A 246 3.25 2.24 -12.20
CA LEU A 246 3.43 0.92 -12.82
C LEU A 246 3.04 0.93 -14.31
N GLY A 247 1.90 1.53 -14.64
CA GLY A 247 1.46 1.68 -16.02
C GLY A 247 2.44 2.47 -16.86
N ASN A 248 2.96 3.59 -16.34
CA ASN A 248 3.96 4.40 -17.03
C ASN A 248 5.29 3.65 -17.23
N ALA A 249 5.74 2.84 -16.28
CA ALA A 249 6.92 2.00 -16.43
C ALA A 249 6.76 1.00 -17.59
N VAL A 250 5.62 0.34 -17.68
CA VAL A 250 5.32 -0.57 -18.80
C VAL A 250 5.21 0.17 -20.14
N LEU A 251 4.50 1.31 -20.17
CA LEU A 251 4.33 2.10 -21.39
C LEU A 251 5.66 2.65 -21.92
N SER A 252 6.57 3.05 -21.04
CA SER A 252 7.89 3.55 -21.45
C SER A 252 8.70 2.51 -22.20
N VAL A 253 8.55 1.23 -21.87
CA VAL A 253 9.19 0.11 -22.57
C VAL A 253 8.42 -0.26 -23.84
N ALA A 254 7.09 -0.29 -23.78
CA ALA A 254 6.23 -0.63 -24.92
C ALA A 254 6.38 0.37 -26.07
N ASP A 255 6.62 1.64 -25.78
CA ASP A 255 6.72 2.73 -26.76
C ASP A 255 8.11 2.85 -27.40
N GLN A 256 9.15 2.24 -26.82
CA GLN A 256 10.49 2.23 -27.43
C GLN A 256 10.52 1.54 -28.80
N SER A 257 9.54 0.71 -29.10
CA SER A 257 9.38 0.03 -30.39
C SER A 257 8.59 0.83 -31.43
N ALA A 258 8.09 2.03 -31.10
CA ALA A 258 7.30 2.88 -31.99
C ALA A 258 7.98 4.27 -32.11
N GLU A 259 8.69 4.53 -33.22
CA GLU A 259 9.38 5.81 -33.52
C GLU A 259 8.50 7.07 -33.37
N ILE A 260 7.19 6.94 -33.37
CA ILE A 260 6.23 8.04 -33.33
C ILE A 260 6.04 8.59 -31.90
N ARG A 261 6.32 7.83 -30.83
CA ARG A 261 6.07 8.22 -29.43
C ARG A 261 7.30 8.73 -28.70
N THR A 262 8.51 8.50 -29.20
CA THR A 262 9.78 8.97 -28.62
C THR A 262 9.88 10.50 -28.53
N LYS A 263 9.15 11.27 -29.33
CA LYS A 263 9.10 12.74 -29.22
C LYS A 263 8.34 13.26 -27.99
N ARG A 264 7.42 12.49 -27.42
CA ARG A 264 6.64 12.89 -26.21
C ARG A 264 7.34 12.56 -24.88
N PHE A 265 8.25 11.61 -24.87
CA PHE A 265 8.97 11.14 -23.68
C PHE A 265 10.49 11.43 -23.72
N ARG A 266 10.99 12.21 -24.63
CA ARG A 266 12.31 12.86 -24.50
C ARG A 266 12.26 13.97 -23.43
N GLY A 267 11.79 13.63 -22.26
CA GLY A 267 12.10 14.33 -21.04
C GLY A 267 13.48 13.92 -20.58
N THR A 268 14.54 14.39 -21.28
CA THR A 268 15.91 14.44 -20.75
C THR A 268 15.93 15.01 -19.33
N ASP A 269 14.96 15.79 -18.98
CA ASP A 269 14.74 16.39 -17.67
C ASP A 269 14.30 15.37 -16.59
N ILE A 270 13.47 14.37 -16.93
CA ILE A 270 13.02 13.36 -15.93
C ILE A 270 14.17 12.39 -15.58
N HIS A 271 14.98 11.97 -16.55
CA HIS A 271 16.12 11.09 -16.29
C HIS A 271 17.23 11.79 -15.49
N GLN A 272 17.48 13.08 -15.75
CA GLN A 272 18.42 13.88 -14.96
C GLN A 272 17.89 14.16 -13.55
N LYS A 273 16.61 14.52 -13.40
CA LYS A 273 15.96 14.71 -12.10
C LYS A 273 15.88 13.41 -11.30
N LEU A 274 15.67 12.27 -11.95
CA LEU A 274 15.70 10.95 -11.32
C LEU A 274 17.10 10.55 -10.88
N LYS A 275 18.16 10.79 -11.69
CA LYS A 275 19.54 10.59 -11.26
C LYS A 275 19.89 11.44 -10.03
N GLN A 276 19.52 12.73 -10.03
CA GLN A 276 19.72 13.61 -8.88
C GLN A 276 18.93 13.14 -7.64
N ALA A 277 17.69 12.66 -7.81
CA ALA A 277 16.89 12.11 -6.71
C ALA A 277 17.48 10.81 -6.15
N ILE A 278 18.06 9.95 -6.99
CA ILE A 278 18.75 8.73 -6.58
C ILE A 278 20.04 9.04 -5.85
N GLU A 279 20.82 10.03 -6.28
CA GLU A 279 22.03 10.48 -5.59
C GLU A 279 21.73 11.10 -4.21
N ILE A 280 20.61 11.78 -4.08
CA ILE A 280 20.13 12.37 -2.80
C ILE A 280 19.48 11.30 -1.90
N GLY A 281 18.76 10.33 -2.49
CA GLY A 281 18.03 9.24 -1.79
C GLY A 281 18.81 7.93 -1.68
N GLY A 282 19.99 7.81 -2.28
CA GLY A 282 20.76 6.57 -2.45
C GLY A 282 21.19 5.85 -1.16
N ASN A 283 21.06 6.48 -0.01
CA ASN A 283 21.34 5.85 1.28
C ASN A 283 20.12 5.16 1.94
N TYR A 284 18.93 5.25 1.38
CA TYR A 284 17.72 4.69 2.02
C TYR A 284 17.58 3.19 1.81
N TYR A 285 18.01 2.64 0.68
CA TYR A 285 17.92 1.22 0.35
C TYR A 285 19.18 0.40 0.66
N ALA A 286 20.31 1.07 0.92
CA ALA A 286 21.58 0.39 1.24
C ALA A 286 21.71 -0.01 2.73
N ASN A 287 20.81 0.45 3.60
CA ASN A 287 20.85 0.25 5.04
C ASN A 287 19.62 -0.44 5.63
N LYS A 288 18.94 -1.30 4.86
CA LYS A 288 17.90 -2.20 5.41
C LYS A 288 18.17 -3.66 5.04
#